data_b94a1b703762353ae997da19b3e14d0c
#
_entry.id   b94a1b703762353ae997da19b3e14d0c
#
_cell.length_a   1.000
_cell.length_b   1.000
_cell.length_c   1.000
_cell.angle_alpha   90.00
_cell.angle_beta   90.00
_cell.angle_gamma   90.00
#
_symmetry.space_group_name_H-M   'P 1'
#
loop_
_entity.id
_entity.type
_entity.pdbx_description
1 polymer ?
#
loop_
_entity_poly.entity_id
_entity_poly.type
_entity_poly.pdbx_seq_one_letter_code
_entity_poly.pdbx_strand_id
1 'polypeptide(L)'
;MSQSLKTHRPVPNWPGFRGTSQFVGATPDGIVTVYVDPKLGPPGLANAQELLADALRVVAANNAIFGTTGGAVNIIVYALGGATDGTGGADHAACNYQTGNNIEVCAAFGSPARVSALFEAELSECSMNEQLCGLSTGEALSRWCASSTSNNALADFATAPDWAQNGEPDFVTKVDPTDQNPVSTGCGMAFISWLLSKGHTLAQIAQQMVTDGDAGTFATLYGALTGDNPANAWPEFSNDVTALPGGVNSDNPFG
;
A
#
# COMPACT_ATOMS: atom_id res chain seq x y z
N MET A 1 -13.75 -30.11 -34.25
CA MET A 1 -12.87 -28.91 -34.17
C MET A 1 -13.64 -27.83 -33.39
N SER A 2 -13.37 -27.70 -32.10
CA SER A 2 -14.01 -26.68 -31.26
C SER A 2 -13.24 -25.39 -31.46
N GLN A 3 -13.83 -24.40 -32.10
CA GLN A 3 -13.32 -23.03 -32.10
C GLN A 3 -13.54 -22.47 -30.71
N SER A 4 -12.45 -22.35 -29.92
CA SER A 4 -12.44 -21.57 -28.71
C SER A 4 -12.80 -20.14 -29.10
N LEU A 5 -13.99 -19.70 -28.74
CA LEU A 5 -14.38 -18.31 -28.75
C LEU A 5 -13.39 -17.57 -27.84
N LYS A 6 -12.42 -16.89 -28.43
CA LYS A 6 -11.62 -15.89 -27.73
C LYS A 6 -12.60 -14.81 -27.28
N THR A 7 -13.09 -14.91 -26.07
CA THR A 7 -13.84 -13.82 -25.45
C THR A 7 -12.91 -12.61 -25.42
N HIS A 8 -13.21 -11.64 -26.23
CA HIS A 8 -12.47 -10.38 -26.29
C HIS A 8 -12.77 -9.66 -24.97
N ARG A 9 -11.89 -9.82 -23.97
CA ARG A 9 -11.98 -9.03 -22.75
C ARG A 9 -11.71 -7.56 -23.12
N PRO A 10 -12.55 -6.62 -22.70
CA PRO A 10 -12.23 -5.21 -22.92
C PRO A 10 -10.89 -4.90 -22.23
N VAL A 11 -10.05 -4.12 -22.92
CA VAL A 11 -8.80 -3.63 -22.37
C VAL A 11 -9.15 -2.60 -21.30
N PRO A 12 -8.61 -2.70 -20.07
CA PRO A 12 -8.84 -1.73 -19.03
C PRO A 12 -8.40 -0.30 -19.43
N ASN A 13 -9.04 0.70 -18.84
CA ASN A 13 -8.61 2.08 -18.97
C ASN A 13 -7.65 2.41 -17.82
N TRP A 14 -6.36 2.40 -18.12
CA TRP A 14 -5.31 2.60 -17.13
C TRP A 14 -5.17 4.07 -16.72
N PRO A 15 -4.84 4.39 -15.45
CA PRO A 15 -4.65 5.77 -15.00
C PRO A 15 -3.55 6.51 -15.77
N GLY A 16 -2.34 5.97 -15.84
CA GLY A 16 -1.17 6.58 -16.48
C GLY A 16 -0.76 5.95 -17.82
N PHE A 17 -0.92 4.63 -17.98
CA PHE A 17 -0.44 3.90 -19.16
C PHE A 17 -1.30 4.18 -20.41
N ARG A 18 -0.64 4.54 -21.51
CA ARG A 18 -1.28 4.86 -22.81
C ARG A 18 -0.85 3.94 -23.94
N GLY A 19 -0.07 2.91 -23.63
CA GLY A 19 0.39 1.93 -24.60
C GLY A 19 -0.62 0.80 -24.87
N THR A 20 -0.17 -0.21 -25.61
CA THR A 20 -0.93 -1.45 -25.79
C THR A 20 -0.50 -2.43 -24.71
N SER A 21 -1.43 -2.79 -23.81
CA SER A 21 -1.17 -3.81 -22.80
C SER A 21 -1.35 -5.21 -23.36
N GLN A 22 -0.52 -6.14 -22.92
CA GLN A 22 -0.62 -7.56 -23.23
C GLN A 22 -1.25 -8.28 -22.05
N PHE A 23 -2.31 -9.05 -22.28
CA PHE A 23 -2.90 -9.94 -21.29
C PHE A 23 -1.92 -11.05 -20.91
N VAL A 24 -1.68 -11.25 -19.63
CA VAL A 24 -0.84 -12.32 -19.07
C VAL A 24 -1.69 -13.46 -18.55
N GLY A 25 -2.72 -13.16 -17.77
CA GLY A 25 -3.59 -14.17 -17.20
C GLY A 25 -4.61 -13.56 -16.21
N ALA A 26 -5.44 -14.43 -15.66
CA ALA A 26 -6.33 -14.10 -14.55
C ALA A 26 -6.26 -15.20 -13.50
N THR A 27 -6.53 -14.85 -12.25
CA THR A 27 -6.69 -15.83 -11.16
C THR A 27 -7.87 -16.76 -11.45
N PRO A 28 -7.88 -17.99 -10.90
CA PRO A 28 -8.93 -18.97 -11.17
C PRO A 28 -10.34 -18.49 -10.82
N ASP A 29 -10.48 -17.64 -9.81
CA ASP A 29 -11.73 -17.00 -9.39
C ASP A 29 -12.10 -15.76 -10.22
N GLY A 30 -11.16 -15.27 -11.05
CA GLY A 30 -11.35 -14.12 -11.91
C GLY A 30 -11.27 -12.77 -11.19
N ILE A 31 -10.89 -12.75 -9.91
CA ILE A 31 -10.78 -11.50 -9.13
C ILE A 31 -9.64 -10.64 -9.63
N VAL A 32 -8.48 -11.23 -9.93
CA VAL A 32 -7.32 -10.47 -10.43
C VAL A 32 -7.04 -10.84 -11.87
N THR A 33 -6.87 -9.82 -12.71
CA THR A 33 -6.44 -9.97 -14.11
C THR A 33 -5.16 -9.17 -14.32
N VAL A 34 -4.11 -9.84 -14.80
CA VAL A 34 -2.78 -9.26 -14.95
C VAL A 34 -2.47 -8.99 -16.41
N TYR A 35 -1.92 -7.84 -16.66
CA TYR A 35 -1.41 -7.35 -17.95
C TYR A 35 0.06 -6.95 -17.80
N VAL A 36 0.74 -6.76 -18.94
CA VAL A 36 2.11 -6.25 -18.99
C VAL A 36 2.27 -5.31 -20.18
N ASP A 37 3.11 -4.29 -20.03
CA ASP A 37 3.62 -3.53 -21.16
C ASP A 37 4.63 -4.40 -21.93
N PRO A 38 4.36 -4.80 -23.18
CA PRO A 38 5.27 -5.65 -23.95
C PRO A 38 6.63 -4.99 -24.22
N LYS A 39 6.74 -3.67 -24.08
CA LYS A 39 8.02 -2.95 -24.22
C LYS A 39 9.02 -3.29 -23.13
N LEU A 40 8.57 -3.80 -21.99
CA LEU A 40 9.45 -4.25 -20.92
C LEU A 40 10.19 -5.56 -21.25
N GLY A 41 9.76 -6.26 -22.31
CA GLY A 41 10.38 -7.51 -22.73
C GLY A 41 10.27 -8.65 -21.70
N PRO A 42 11.18 -9.65 -21.77
CA PRO A 42 11.11 -10.83 -20.90
C PRO A 42 11.12 -10.54 -19.40
N PRO A 43 11.91 -9.57 -18.86
CA PRO A 43 11.89 -9.27 -17.42
C PRO A 43 10.53 -8.77 -16.93
N GLY A 44 9.87 -7.88 -17.68
CA GLY A 44 8.53 -7.40 -17.33
C GLY A 44 7.48 -8.49 -17.38
N LEU A 45 7.56 -9.38 -18.38
CA LEU A 45 6.67 -10.53 -18.47
C LEU A 45 6.87 -11.50 -17.29
N ALA A 46 8.12 -11.77 -16.91
CA ALA A 46 8.42 -12.60 -15.74
C ALA A 46 7.81 -12.02 -14.46
N ASN A 47 8.01 -10.72 -14.20
CA ASN A 47 7.40 -10.05 -13.06
C ASN A 47 5.87 -10.13 -13.07
N ALA A 48 5.23 -9.97 -14.22
CA ALA A 48 3.79 -10.08 -14.36
C ALA A 48 3.26 -11.51 -14.11
N GLN A 49 4.03 -12.52 -14.51
CA GLN A 49 3.70 -13.94 -14.26
C GLN A 49 3.83 -14.29 -12.77
N GLU A 50 4.88 -13.82 -12.09
CA GLU A 50 5.06 -14.00 -10.65
C GLU A 50 3.99 -13.26 -9.86
N LEU A 51 3.65 -12.03 -10.26
CA LEU A 51 2.53 -11.29 -9.66
C LEU A 51 1.22 -12.07 -9.79
N LEU A 52 0.93 -12.64 -10.97
CA LEU A 52 -0.27 -13.45 -11.17
C LEU A 52 -0.30 -14.69 -10.26
N ALA A 53 0.85 -15.32 -10.08
CA ALA A 53 0.97 -16.50 -9.20
C ALA A 53 0.75 -16.14 -7.72
N ASP A 54 1.13 -14.93 -7.31
CA ASP A 54 1.04 -14.46 -5.92
C ASP A 54 -0.26 -13.69 -5.61
N ALA A 55 -0.99 -13.26 -6.61
CA ALA A 55 -2.09 -12.31 -6.48
C ALA A 55 -3.20 -12.74 -5.50
N LEU A 56 -3.54 -14.03 -5.45
CA LEU A 56 -4.56 -14.53 -4.50
C LEU A 56 -4.09 -14.43 -3.05
N ARG A 57 -2.80 -14.64 -2.78
CA ARG A 57 -2.24 -14.49 -1.45
C ARG A 57 -2.31 -13.03 -1.01
N VAL A 58 -1.95 -12.10 -1.90
CA VAL A 58 -2.01 -10.65 -1.65
C VAL A 58 -3.45 -10.24 -1.36
N VAL A 59 -4.39 -10.58 -2.22
CA VAL A 59 -5.83 -10.24 -2.01
C VAL A 59 -6.35 -10.82 -0.71
N ALA A 60 -6.00 -12.06 -0.37
CA ALA A 60 -6.45 -12.70 0.87
C ALA A 60 -5.88 -11.99 2.12
N ALA A 61 -4.62 -11.59 2.07
CA ALA A 61 -3.98 -10.83 3.16
C ALA A 61 -4.64 -9.46 3.33
N ASN A 62 -4.80 -8.72 2.24
CA ASN A 62 -5.47 -7.42 2.23
C ASN A 62 -6.91 -7.51 2.80
N ASN A 63 -7.69 -8.47 2.31
CA ASN A 63 -9.06 -8.68 2.79
C ASN A 63 -9.11 -9.02 4.29
N ALA A 64 -8.12 -9.75 4.81
CA ALA A 64 -8.02 -10.05 6.23
C ALA A 64 -7.68 -8.81 7.07
N ILE A 65 -6.82 -7.92 6.56
CA ILE A 65 -6.46 -6.66 7.23
C ILE A 65 -7.69 -5.74 7.30
N PHE A 66 -8.37 -5.51 6.20
CA PHE A 66 -9.51 -4.58 6.15
C PHE A 66 -10.85 -5.19 6.57
N GLY A 67 -10.93 -6.52 6.74
CA GLY A 67 -12.19 -7.19 7.06
C GLY A 67 -13.24 -7.10 5.94
N THR A 68 -12.79 -6.98 4.70
CA THR A 68 -13.65 -6.74 3.53
C THR A 68 -13.34 -7.73 2.40
N THR A 69 -14.22 -7.74 1.40
CA THR A 69 -14.02 -8.46 0.14
C THR A 69 -14.30 -7.48 -0.99
N GLY A 70 -13.31 -7.22 -1.81
CA GLY A 70 -13.46 -6.25 -2.90
C GLY A 70 -13.94 -6.85 -4.21
N GLY A 71 -14.04 -6.00 -5.22
CA GLY A 71 -14.39 -6.35 -6.59
C GLY A 71 -13.21 -6.87 -7.40
N ALA A 72 -13.44 -7.01 -8.72
CA ALA A 72 -12.40 -7.43 -9.65
C ALA A 72 -11.34 -6.32 -9.83
N VAL A 73 -10.08 -6.74 -9.89
CA VAL A 73 -8.91 -5.86 -10.05
C VAL A 73 -8.20 -6.19 -11.34
N ASN A 74 -7.87 -5.17 -12.13
CA ASN A 74 -6.97 -5.29 -13.27
C ASN A 74 -5.63 -4.65 -12.92
N ILE A 75 -4.54 -5.33 -13.23
CA ILE A 75 -3.19 -4.87 -12.92
C ILE A 75 -2.38 -4.84 -14.21
N ILE A 76 -1.60 -3.78 -14.38
CA ILE A 76 -0.59 -3.73 -15.44
C ILE A 76 0.81 -3.57 -14.82
N VAL A 77 1.73 -4.39 -15.25
CA VAL A 77 3.15 -4.21 -14.96
C VAL A 77 3.76 -3.39 -16.08
N TYR A 78 4.19 -2.16 -15.78
CA TYR A 78 4.82 -1.25 -16.73
C TYR A 78 5.76 -0.27 -16.01
N ALA A 79 6.54 0.48 -16.77
CA ALA A 79 7.38 1.53 -16.18
C ALA A 79 6.54 2.79 -15.89
N LEU A 80 6.30 3.08 -14.63
CA LEU A 80 5.66 4.31 -14.20
C LEU A 80 6.56 5.51 -14.56
N GLY A 81 6.00 6.54 -15.20
CA GLY A 81 6.77 7.65 -15.74
C GLY A 81 7.29 7.45 -17.16
N GLY A 82 7.03 6.31 -17.79
CA GLY A 82 7.25 6.04 -19.22
C GLY A 82 8.55 5.36 -19.59
N ALA A 83 9.60 5.45 -18.79
CA ALA A 83 10.82 4.66 -18.91
C ALA A 83 10.99 3.77 -17.68
N THR A 84 11.88 2.80 -17.75
CA THR A 84 12.31 2.04 -16.56
C THR A 84 13.22 2.94 -15.74
N ASP A 85 12.65 3.98 -15.14
CA ASP A 85 13.38 5.07 -14.52
C ASP A 85 14.01 4.71 -13.17
N GLY A 86 13.65 3.57 -12.62
CA GLY A 86 14.14 3.15 -11.31
C GLY A 86 13.54 3.93 -10.13
N THR A 87 12.75 4.97 -10.35
CA THR A 87 12.13 5.72 -9.27
C THR A 87 10.88 5.04 -8.75
N GLY A 88 10.26 4.23 -9.56
CA GLY A 88 9.19 3.29 -9.32
C GLY A 88 8.23 3.61 -8.21
N GLY A 89 7.18 2.98 -8.24
CA GLY A 89 6.07 3.12 -7.36
C GLY A 89 4.92 2.39 -8.00
N ALA A 90 3.73 2.76 -7.67
CA ALA A 90 2.53 2.25 -8.25
C ALA A 90 1.49 3.37 -8.34
N ASP A 91 0.35 3.09 -8.95
CA ASP A 91 -0.75 4.02 -9.09
C ASP A 91 -2.05 3.25 -9.25
N HIS A 92 -3.17 3.83 -8.84
CA HIS A 92 -4.50 3.24 -8.96
C HIS A 92 -5.53 4.24 -9.50
N ALA A 93 -6.58 3.73 -10.15
CA ALA A 93 -7.57 4.57 -10.84
C ALA A 93 -8.59 5.22 -9.89
N ALA A 94 -8.87 4.61 -8.74
CA ALA A 94 -9.85 5.08 -7.76
C ALA A 94 -9.62 4.43 -6.40
N CYS A 95 -9.98 5.14 -5.34
CA CYS A 95 -9.82 4.69 -3.96
C CYS A 95 -10.99 3.81 -3.47
N ASN A 96 -11.51 2.94 -4.32
CA ASN A 96 -12.64 2.07 -4.00
C ASN A 96 -12.47 0.68 -4.60
N TYR A 97 -12.05 -0.27 -3.76
CA TYR A 97 -11.84 -1.66 -4.15
C TYR A 97 -13.15 -2.37 -4.56
N GLN A 98 -14.28 -2.04 -3.94
CA GLN A 98 -15.55 -2.72 -4.17
C GLN A 98 -16.14 -2.46 -5.57
N THR A 99 -15.77 -1.37 -6.20
CA THR A 99 -16.16 -1.07 -7.58
C THR A 99 -15.25 -1.70 -8.63
N GLY A 100 -14.15 -2.35 -8.20
CA GLY A 100 -13.10 -2.83 -9.07
C GLY A 100 -12.19 -1.70 -9.54
N ASN A 101 -10.89 -1.91 -9.46
CA ASN A 101 -9.89 -0.89 -9.80
C ASN A 101 -8.89 -1.38 -10.83
N ASN A 102 -8.37 -0.45 -11.63
CA ASN A 102 -7.19 -0.67 -12.43
C ASN A 102 -5.99 -0.17 -11.64
N ILE A 103 -5.11 -1.08 -11.26
CA ILE A 103 -3.90 -0.78 -10.52
C ILE A 103 -2.72 -0.85 -11.47
N GLU A 104 -1.89 0.16 -11.49
CA GLU A 104 -0.65 0.22 -12.25
C GLU A 104 0.54 -0.05 -11.32
N VAL A 105 1.34 -1.04 -11.67
CA VAL A 105 2.51 -1.45 -10.88
C VAL A 105 3.77 -1.27 -11.70
N CYS A 106 4.76 -0.57 -11.16
CA CYS A 106 6.04 -0.38 -11.83
C CYS A 106 6.87 -1.67 -11.83
N ALA A 107 7.28 -2.10 -13.02
CA ALA A 107 8.16 -3.26 -13.21
C ALA A 107 9.65 -2.95 -13.01
N ALA A 108 10.03 -1.67 -12.91
CA ALA A 108 11.43 -1.25 -12.95
C ALA A 108 12.27 -1.73 -11.75
N PHE A 109 11.65 -2.21 -10.73
CA PHE A 109 12.30 -2.61 -9.50
C PHE A 109 12.53 -4.11 -9.31
N GLY A 110 12.43 -4.87 -10.29
CA GLY A 110 13.12 -6.11 -10.50
C GLY A 110 12.77 -7.31 -9.63
N SER A 111 12.47 -7.23 -8.35
CA SER A 111 12.12 -8.44 -7.61
C SER A 111 10.62 -8.73 -7.64
N PRO A 112 10.19 -9.98 -7.81
CA PRO A 112 8.78 -10.34 -7.75
C PRO A 112 8.10 -9.95 -6.42
N ALA A 113 8.81 -10.10 -5.30
CA ALA A 113 8.30 -9.69 -4.00
C ALA A 113 8.00 -8.19 -3.92
N ARG A 114 8.81 -7.35 -4.58
CA ARG A 114 8.57 -5.92 -4.66
C ARG A 114 7.33 -5.59 -5.49
N VAL A 115 7.13 -6.26 -6.60
CA VAL A 115 5.93 -6.06 -7.44
C VAL A 115 4.66 -6.45 -6.68
N SER A 116 4.68 -7.55 -5.93
CA SER A 116 3.58 -7.94 -5.05
C SER A 116 3.37 -6.94 -3.90
N ALA A 117 4.44 -6.37 -3.35
CA ALA A 117 4.36 -5.34 -2.32
C ALA A 117 3.71 -4.06 -2.85
N LEU A 118 4.09 -3.60 -4.03
CA LEU A 118 3.48 -2.45 -4.69
C LEU A 118 2.00 -2.73 -4.99
N PHE A 119 1.67 -3.94 -5.43
CA PHE A 119 0.27 -4.33 -5.61
C PHE A 119 -0.51 -4.24 -4.29
N GLU A 120 0.04 -4.73 -3.19
CA GLU A 120 -0.63 -4.62 -1.88
C GLU A 120 -0.78 -3.17 -1.43
N ALA A 121 0.22 -2.31 -1.62
CA ALA A 121 0.12 -0.90 -1.29
C ALA A 121 -1.10 -0.26 -1.96
N GLU A 122 -1.19 -0.36 -3.28
CA GLU A 122 -2.30 0.21 -4.05
C GLU A 122 -3.65 -0.44 -3.73
N LEU A 123 -3.67 -1.78 -3.55
CA LEU A 123 -4.88 -2.51 -3.20
C LEU A 123 -5.42 -2.10 -1.83
N SER A 124 -4.53 -1.83 -0.88
CA SER A 124 -4.89 -1.39 0.46
C SER A 124 -5.51 0.01 0.44
N GLU A 125 -5.01 0.93 -0.38
CA GLU A 125 -5.63 2.25 -0.58
C GLU A 125 -7.04 2.13 -1.19
N CYS A 126 -7.21 1.25 -2.17
CA CYS A 126 -8.53 0.93 -2.69
C CYS A 126 -9.47 0.35 -1.63
N SER A 127 -8.94 -0.36 -0.63
CA SER A 127 -9.70 -0.99 0.45
C SER A 127 -10.08 -0.01 1.58
N MET A 128 -9.51 1.17 1.59
CA MET A 128 -9.88 2.26 2.51
C MET A 128 -11.24 2.88 2.18
N ASN A 129 -11.90 2.45 1.11
CA ASN A 129 -13.27 2.77 0.76
C ASN A 129 -13.54 4.28 0.62
N GLU A 130 -12.70 4.94 -0.18
CA GLU A 130 -12.70 6.39 -0.43
C GLU A 130 -12.26 7.25 0.77
N GLN A 131 -11.92 6.63 1.89
CA GLN A 131 -11.33 7.31 3.03
C GLN A 131 -9.80 7.32 2.94
N LEU A 132 -9.15 8.28 3.57
CA LEU A 132 -7.69 8.40 3.69
C LEU A 132 -6.93 8.54 2.36
N CYS A 133 -7.62 8.55 1.24
CA CYS A 133 -7.03 8.61 -0.09
C CYS A 133 -6.29 9.93 -0.31
N GLY A 134 -5.03 9.86 -0.73
CA GLY A 134 -4.16 11.02 -0.92
C GLY A 134 -3.75 11.72 0.37
N LEU A 135 -3.95 11.10 1.54
CA LEU A 135 -3.52 11.61 2.83
C LEU A 135 -2.28 10.84 3.34
N SER A 136 -1.44 11.51 4.10
CA SER A 136 -0.25 10.88 4.70
C SER A 136 -0.59 9.70 5.63
N THR A 137 -1.76 9.71 6.25
CA THR A 137 -2.26 8.61 7.08
C THR A 137 -2.59 7.38 6.26
N GLY A 138 -3.22 7.57 5.09
CA GLY A 138 -3.50 6.50 4.14
C GLY A 138 -2.23 5.90 3.57
N GLU A 139 -1.29 6.74 3.12
CA GLU A 139 0.02 6.31 2.62
C GLU A 139 0.81 5.50 3.67
N ALA A 140 0.83 5.93 4.93
CA ALA A 140 1.49 5.17 6.00
C ALA A 140 0.83 3.80 6.22
N LEU A 141 -0.50 3.73 6.18
CA LEU A 141 -1.23 2.47 6.33
C LEU A 141 -0.96 1.54 5.14
N SER A 142 -0.99 2.05 3.90
CA SER A 142 -0.75 1.24 2.70
C SER A 142 0.65 0.63 2.70
N ARG A 143 1.66 1.38 3.10
CA ARG A 143 3.04 0.89 3.26
C ARG A 143 3.16 -0.19 4.33
N TRP A 144 2.44 -0.06 5.45
CA TRP A 144 2.40 -1.10 6.48
C TRP A 144 1.73 -2.39 5.97
N CYS A 145 0.64 -2.26 5.20
CA CYS A 145 0.00 -3.41 4.56
C CYS A 145 0.98 -4.13 3.62
N ALA A 146 1.68 -3.37 2.79
CA ALA A 146 2.70 -3.89 1.88
C ALA A 146 3.86 -4.58 2.62
N SER A 147 4.39 -3.95 3.67
CA SER A 147 5.48 -4.50 4.50
C SER A 147 5.08 -5.82 5.18
N SER A 148 3.87 -5.85 5.74
CA SER A 148 3.33 -7.04 6.42
C SER A 148 3.10 -8.21 5.45
N THR A 149 2.63 -7.92 4.25
CA THR A 149 2.26 -8.93 3.25
C THR A 149 3.46 -9.47 2.48
N SER A 150 4.52 -8.71 2.34
CA SER A 150 5.67 -9.01 1.46
C SER A 150 7.02 -9.11 2.17
N ASN A 151 7.03 -9.31 3.48
CA ASN A 151 8.26 -9.38 4.28
C ASN A 151 9.18 -8.17 4.04
N ASN A 152 8.63 -6.97 4.11
CA ASN A 152 9.33 -5.70 4.00
C ASN A 152 10.07 -5.50 2.66
N ALA A 153 9.50 -5.96 1.56
CA ALA A 153 10.11 -5.83 0.22
C ALA A 153 10.25 -4.37 -0.27
N LEU A 154 9.65 -3.39 0.44
CA LEU A 154 9.75 -1.95 0.18
C LEU A 154 10.66 -1.23 1.20
N ALA A 155 11.56 -1.94 1.88
CA ALA A 155 12.43 -1.36 2.91
C ALA A 155 13.30 -0.19 2.42
N ASP A 156 13.62 -0.13 1.14
CA ASP A 156 14.37 0.97 0.53
C ASP A 156 13.52 2.23 0.27
N PHE A 157 12.21 2.16 0.46
CA PHE A 157 11.30 3.31 0.52
C PHE A 157 11.02 3.81 1.95
N ALA A 158 11.80 3.36 2.93
CA ALA A 158 11.58 3.72 4.32
C ALA A 158 11.54 5.24 4.52
N THR A 159 10.52 5.72 5.22
CA THR A 159 10.27 7.15 5.47
C THR A 159 10.35 7.54 6.94
N ALA A 160 10.21 6.60 7.88
CA ALA A 160 10.37 6.92 9.30
C ALA A 160 11.77 7.47 9.64
N PRO A 161 12.87 7.00 9.03
CA PRO A 161 14.18 7.65 9.20
C PRO A 161 14.22 9.10 8.68
N ASP A 162 13.48 9.41 7.61
CA ASP A 162 13.38 10.79 7.11
C ASP A 162 12.66 11.70 8.10
N TRP A 163 11.57 11.20 8.70
CA TRP A 163 10.87 11.92 9.77
C TRP A 163 11.80 12.21 10.95
N ALA A 164 12.58 11.22 11.40
CA ALA A 164 13.53 11.39 12.49
C ALA A 164 14.62 12.41 12.16
N GLN A 165 15.19 12.36 10.94
CA GLN A 165 16.22 13.30 10.49
C GLN A 165 15.70 14.75 10.35
N ASN A 166 14.38 14.91 10.21
CA ASN A 166 13.72 16.23 10.14
C ASN A 166 13.24 16.74 11.51
N GLY A 167 13.72 16.15 12.61
CA GLY A 167 13.46 16.61 13.96
C GLY A 167 12.14 16.15 14.54
N GLU A 168 11.62 15.06 14.06
CA GLU A 168 10.45 14.35 14.62
C GLU A 168 9.22 15.27 14.80
N PRO A 169 8.78 16.01 13.75
CA PRO A 169 7.61 16.88 13.90
C PRO A 169 6.35 16.08 14.18
N ASP A 170 5.45 16.65 15.01
CA ASP A 170 4.17 16.04 15.34
C ASP A 170 3.23 15.98 14.14
N PHE A 171 2.98 14.76 13.62
CA PHE A 171 1.92 14.40 12.70
C PHE A 171 0.96 13.37 13.32
N VAL A 172 1.04 13.16 14.64
CA VAL A 172 0.10 12.31 15.37
C VAL A 172 -1.19 13.05 15.64
N THR A 173 -1.10 14.35 15.96
CA THR A 173 -2.27 15.18 16.34
C THR A 173 -2.92 15.90 15.14
N LYS A 174 -2.39 15.76 13.94
CA LYS A 174 -2.90 16.40 12.72
C LYS A 174 -2.75 15.49 11.51
N VAL A 175 -3.60 15.68 10.52
CA VAL A 175 -3.49 15.03 9.20
C VAL A 175 -2.73 15.97 8.25
N ASP A 176 -1.79 15.43 7.49
CA ASP A 176 -1.20 16.12 6.35
C ASP A 176 -2.03 15.75 5.09
N PRO A 177 -2.62 16.74 4.39
CA PRO A 177 -3.50 16.49 3.26
C PRO A 177 -2.74 16.15 1.97
N THR A 178 -1.66 15.39 2.08
CA THR A 178 -0.87 14.89 0.95
C THR A 178 -0.23 13.55 1.30
N ASP A 179 -0.13 12.67 0.33
CA ASP A 179 0.63 11.42 0.36
C ASP A 179 2.10 11.59 -0.10
N GLN A 180 2.46 12.80 -0.58
CA GLN A 180 3.77 13.09 -1.15
C GLN A 180 4.81 13.61 -0.14
N ASN A 181 4.48 13.70 1.14
CA ASN A 181 5.38 14.17 2.17
C ASN A 181 6.00 13.01 2.96
N PRO A 182 7.26 12.62 2.70
CA PRO A 182 7.90 11.51 3.39
C PRO A 182 8.05 11.72 4.89
N VAL A 183 8.05 12.97 5.35
CA VAL A 183 8.17 13.29 6.78
C VAL A 183 6.87 12.97 7.53
N SER A 184 5.71 13.34 7.00
CA SER A 184 4.42 13.01 7.62
C SER A 184 4.10 11.52 7.50
N THR A 185 4.37 10.91 6.33
CA THR A 185 4.24 9.45 6.14
C THR A 185 5.15 8.69 7.11
N GLY A 186 6.40 9.14 7.28
CA GLY A 186 7.36 8.54 8.20
C GLY A 186 6.94 8.58 9.66
N CYS A 187 6.32 9.69 10.10
CA CYS A 187 5.68 9.76 11.42
C CYS A 187 4.60 8.68 11.56
N GLY A 188 3.75 8.53 10.55
CA GLY A 188 2.69 7.52 10.54
C GLY A 188 3.24 6.10 10.57
N MET A 189 4.30 5.81 9.81
CA MET A 189 4.98 4.51 9.85
C MET A 189 5.49 4.17 11.24
N ALA A 190 6.22 5.09 11.88
CA ALA A 190 6.73 4.91 13.22
C ALA A 190 5.60 4.78 14.27
N PHE A 191 4.51 5.54 14.12
CA PHE A 191 3.38 5.48 15.03
C PHE A 191 2.62 4.15 14.93
N ILE A 192 2.38 3.64 13.73
CA ILE A 192 1.77 2.31 13.53
C ILE A 192 2.69 1.22 14.11
N SER A 193 4.02 1.30 13.91
CA SER A 193 4.99 0.42 14.56
C SER A 193 4.82 0.41 16.08
N TRP A 194 4.68 1.59 16.67
CA TRP A 194 4.49 1.74 18.11
C TRP A 194 3.19 1.08 18.58
N LEU A 195 2.07 1.27 17.90
CA LEU A 195 0.80 0.61 18.22
C LEU A 195 0.90 -0.91 18.12
N LEU A 196 1.58 -1.43 17.11
CA LEU A 196 1.84 -2.86 16.95
C LEU A 196 2.66 -3.39 18.14
N SER A 197 3.68 -2.67 18.59
CA SER A 197 4.49 -3.03 19.76
C SER A 197 3.70 -3.03 21.07
N LYS A 198 2.60 -2.26 21.15
CA LYS A 198 1.66 -2.27 22.28
C LYS A 198 0.65 -3.43 22.20
N GLY A 199 0.73 -4.26 21.18
CA GLY A 199 -0.09 -5.46 21.02
C GLY A 199 -1.36 -5.29 20.19
N HIS A 200 -1.56 -4.15 19.54
CA HIS A 200 -2.63 -3.99 18.54
C HIS A 200 -2.26 -4.71 17.26
N THR A 201 -3.23 -5.27 16.57
CA THR A 201 -3.02 -5.92 15.27
C THR A 201 -3.15 -4.90 14.13
N LEU A 202 -2.47 -5.14 13.01
CA LEU A 202 -2.62 -4.30 11.82
C LEU A 202 -4.09 -4.22 11.35
N ALA A 203 -4.84 -5.30 11.48
CA ALA A 203 -6.27 -5.31 11.15
C ALA A 203 -7.09 -4.37 12.06
N GLN A 204 -6.84 -4.35 13.37
CA GLN A 204 -7.51 -3.41 14.27
C GLN A 204 -7.18 -1.96 13.90
N ILE A 205 -5.91 -1.69 13.63
CA ILE A 205 -5.43 -0.36 13.22
C ILE A 205 -6.11 0.06 11.91
N ALA A 206 -6.03 -0.75 10.87
CA ALA A 206 -6.57 -0.43 9.54
C ALA A 206 -8.08 -0.19 9.58
N GLN A 207 -8.84 -1.09 10.20
CA GLN A 207 -10.30 -0.97 10.28
C GLN A 207 -10.73 0.24 11.10
N GLN A 208 -9.99 0.59 12.15
CA GLN A 208 -10.28 1.79 12.93
C GLN A 208 -9.94 3.06 12.15
N MET A 209 -8.79 3.11 11.45
CA MET A 209 -8.44 4.26 10.62
C MET A 209 -9.48 4.52 9.53
N VAL A 210 -9.98 3.48 8.85
CA VAL A 210 -11.07 3.61 7.86
C VAL A 210 -12.37 4.09 8.53
N THR A 211 -12.65 3.65 9.75
CA THR A 211 -13.83 4.09 10.53
C THR A 211 -13.74 5.57 10.92
N ASP A 212 -12.55 6.03 11.33
CA ASP A 212 -12.31 7.43 11.69
C ASP A 212 -12.32 8.36 10.46
N GLY A 213 -12.01 7.82 9.27
CA GLY A 213 -12.09 8.51 7.99
C GLY A 213 -11.06 9.63 7.84
N ASP A 214 -11.27 10.51 6.85
CA ASP A 214 -10.33 11.58 6.45
C ASP A 214 -10.02 12.59 7.56
N ALA A 215 -10.93 12.78 8.50
CA ALA A 215 -10.74 13.67 9.64
C ALA A 215 -10.02 12.99 10.81
N GLY A 216 -9.84 11.67 10.74
CA GLY A 216 -9.17 10.88 11.76
C GLY A 216 -7.69 11.18 11.84
N THR A 217 -7.17 11.37 13.05
CA THR A 217 -5.74 11.53 13.32
C THR A 217 -5.20 10.25 13.98
N PHE A 218 -3.89 10.07 14.00
CA PHE A 218 -3.30 9.01 14.81
C PHE A 218 -3.61 9.14 16.30
N ALA A 219 -3.84 10.36 16.80
CA ALA A 219 -4.30 10.57 18.17
C ALA A 219 -5.72 10.04 18.40
N THR A 220 -6.65 10.25 17.45
CA THR A 220 -8.00 9.68 17.54
C THR A 220 -7.97 8.16 17.47
N LEU A 221 -7.15 7.61 16.57
CA LEU A 221 -6.89 6.17 16.47
C LEU A 221 -6.40 5.58 17.80
N TYR A 222 -5.41 6.22 18.43
CA TYR A 222 -4.90 5.82 19.74
C TYR A 222 -6.01 5.77 20.79
N GLY A 223 -6.80 6.83 20.88
CA GLY A 223 -7.92 6.88 21.82
C GLY A 223 -8.95 5.79 21.57
N ALA A 224 -9.27 5.50 20.31
CA ALA A 224 -10.24 4.46 19.94
C ALA A 224 -9.73 3.05 20.28
N LEU A 225 -8.43 2.78 20.06
CA LEU A 225 -7.84 1.46 20.29
C LEU A 225 -7.53 1.19 21.77
N THR A 226 -7.12 2.21 22.52
CA THR A 226 -6.66 2.05 23.92
C THR A 226 -7.74 2.38 24.94
N GLY A 227 -8.72 3.21 24.58
CA GLY A 227 -9.67 3.81 25.52
C GLY A 227 -9.10 4.99 26.32
N ASP A 228 -7.87 5.42 26.05
CA ASP A 228 -7.22 6.55 26.72
C ASP A 228 -7.54 7.89 26.03
N ASN A 229 -7.13 8.99 26.67
CA ASN A 229 -7.31 10.31 26.09
C ASN A 229 -6.44 10.50 24.84
N PRO A 230 -7.00 10.84 23.69
CA PRO A 230 -6.23 11.12 22.46
C PRO A 230 -5.09 12.13 22.65
N ALA A 231 -5.20 13.07 23.58
CA ALA A 231 -4.16 14.05 23.88
C ALA A 231 -2.87 13.44 24.45
N ASN A 232 -2.93 12.19 24.95
CA ASN A 232 -1.76 11.47 25.46
C ASN A 232 -0.94 10.80 24.35
N ALA A 233 -1.51 10.62 23.15
CA ALA A 233 -0.88 9.87 22.07
C ALA A 233 0.51 10.41 21.69
N TRP A 234 0.59 11.70 21.41
CA TRP A 234 1.88 12.32 21.03
C TRP A 234 2.92 12.29 22.16
N PRO A 235 2.60 12.73 23.41
CA PRO A 235 3.56 12.67 24.50
C PRO A 235 4.09 11.27 24.79
N GLU A 236 3.24 10.25 24.79
CA GLU A 236 3.65 8.87 25.05
C GLU A 236 4.52 8.31 23.91
N PHE A 237 4.06 8.47 22.67
CA PHE A 237 4.81 8.03 21.49
C PHE A 237 6.18 8.70 21.42
N SER A 238 6.26 10.03 21.57
CA SER A 238 7.51 10.79 21.52
C SER A 238 8.49 10.38 22.64
N ASN A 239 7.98 10.10 23.84
CA ASN A 239 8.82 9.57 24.92
C ASN A 239 9.39 8.20 24.59
N ASP A 240 8.58 7.29 24.03
CA ASP A 240 9.02 5.95 23.65
C ASP A 240 10.01 5.99 22.46
N VAL A 241 9.81 6.90 21.49
CA VAL A 241 10.77 7.16 20.39
C VAL A 241 12.12 7.61 20.96
N THR A 242 12.12 8.57 21.88
CA THR A 242 13.35 9.08 22.52
C THR A 242 14.10 7.99 23.29
N ALA A 243 13.39 6.98 23.78
CA ALA A 243 13.98 5.85 24.52
C ALA A 243 14.54 4.73 23.63
N LEU A 244 14.34 4.80 22.29
CA LEU A 244 14.83 3.77 21.37
C LEU A 244 16.37 3.71 21.34
N PRO A 245 16.99 2.56 21.64
CA PRO A 245 18.45 2.44 21.71
C PRO A 245 19.20 2.77 20.42
N GLY A 246 18.54 2.57 19.28
CA GLY A 246 19.11 2.82 17.95
C GLY A 246 18.50 4.01 17.22
N GLY A 247 17.60 4.75 17.88
CA GLY A 247 16.77 5.75 17.21
C GLY A 247 15.86 5.14 16.15
N VAL A 248 15.26 5.99 15.32
CA VAL A 248 14.39 5.56 14.21
C VAL A 248 15.23 5.34 12.97
N ASN A 249 15.53 4.09 12.64
CA ASN A 249 16.40 3.69 11.54
C ASN A 249 15.70 2.85 10.46
N SER A 250 14.41 2.57 10.63
CA SER A 250 13.55 1.83 9.71
C SER A 250 12.10 2.26 9.92
N ASP A 251 11.20 1.80 9.05
CA ASP A 251 9.74 2.01 9.20
C ASP A 251 9.12 1.18 10.33
N ASN A 252 9.87 0.24 10.89
CA ASN A 252 9.46 -0.55 12.06
C ASN A 252 10.45 -0.39 13.23
N PRO A 253 10.57 0.81 13.83
CA PRO A 253 11.58 1.08 14.85
C PRO A 253 11.29 0.39 16.19
N PHE A 254 10.07 -0.08 16.44
CA PHE A 254 9.64 -0.76 17.66
C PHE A 254 9.53 -2.29 17.52
N GLY A 255 9.89 -2.84 16.33
CA GLY A 255 9.82 -4.28 16.02
C GLY A 255 11.10 -5.07 16.16
#